data_6b75816e8be24a2c2ed31ee596e106e2
#
_entry.id   6b75816e8be24a2c2ed31ee596e106e2
#
_cell.length_a   1.000
_cell.length_b   1.000
_cell.length_c   1.000
_cell.angle_alpha   90.00
_cell.angle_beta   90.00
_cell.angle_gamma   90.00
#
_symmetry.space_group_name_H-M   'P 1'
#
loop_
_entity.id
_entity.type
_entity.pdbx_description
1 polymer ?
#
loop_
_entity_poly.entity_id
_entity_poly.type
_entity_poly.pdbx_seq_one_letter_code
_entity_poly.pdbx_strand_id
1 'polypeptide(L)'
;PVMVNAQDIQLPLPARKGGKPLMEALDERGSAREFSEKELTLQQLSDLLWAAWGINREADGKRTAPSSHNNQEMDVYVTLKSGLYLYDAKGNVLIQIHDRDIRDLTGTQDFPATAPVNLVYVADLAKRGLQEGQLVTDTDLLSSWANTGFMAQNVYLWCASEGLSCVIRAMVLRDKLAQEMGLMPLQRIVLAQTVGFPLNNHTNIYTEIFYPDH
;
A
#
# COMPACT_ATOMS: atom_id res chain seq x y z
N PRO A 1 -24.15 3.53 2.91
CA PRO A 1 -23.25 3.87 3.98
C PRO A 1 -22.73 2.58 4.59
N VAL A 2 -21.40 2.40 4.55
CA VAL A 2 -20.75 1.31 5.26
C VAL A 2 -20.94 1.58 6.75
N MET A 3 -21.53 0.64 7.49
CA MET A 3 -21.60 0.76 8.94
C MET A 3 -20.21 0.51 9.51
N VAL A 4 -19.62 1.55 10.06
CA VAL A 4 -18.30 1.48 10.72
C VAL A 4 -18.52 0.72 12.04
N ASN A 5 -17.82 -0.40 12.20
CA ASN A 5 -17.80 -1.16 13.44
C ASN A 5 -16.89 -0.48 14.48
N ALA A 6 -17.06 -0.80 15.76
CA ALA A 6 -16.25 -0.22 16.84
C ALA A 6 -14.73 -0.52 16.74
N GLN A 7 -14.34 -1.43 15.85
CA GLN A 7 -12.97 -1.86 15.61
C GLN A 7 -12.37 -1.26 14.32
N ASP A 8 -13.20 -0.60 13.49
CA ASP A 8 -12.74 0.09 12.29
C ASP A 8 -11.97 1.35 12.66
N ILE A 9 -11.00 1.73 11.83
CA ILE A 9 -10.19 2.94 12.06
C ILE A 9 -10.66 4.02 11.09
N GLN A 10 -11.37 5.03 11.60
CA GLN A 10 -11.68 6.22 10.82
C GLN A 10 -10.40 7.02 10.60
N LEU A 11 -10.02 7.23 9.35
CA LEU A 11 -8.86 8.02 8.98
C LEU A 11 -9.21 9.50 8.90
N PRO A 12 -8.28 10.41 9.26
CA PRO A 12 -8.44 11.84 9.00
C PRO A 12 -8.45 12.10 7.47
N LEU A 13 -8.95 13.27 7.07
CA LEU A 13 -8.91 13.64 5.65
C LEU A 13 -7.45 13.67 5.14
N PRO A 14 -7.15 13.09 3.96
CA PRO A 14 -5.81 13.08 3.42
C PRO A 14 -5.35 14.49 3.03
N ALA A 15 -4.07 14.78 3.28
CA ALA A 15 -3.43 15.99 2.81
C ALA A 15 -3.18 15.90 1.29
N ARG A 16 -3.91 16.72 0.52
CA ARG A 16 -3.84 16.70 -0.96
C ARG A 16 -2.88 17.78 -1.52
N LYS A 17 -2.19 18.49 -0.65
CA LYS A 17 -1.26 19.58 -0.99
C LYS A 17 -0.02 19.50 -0.11
N GLY A 18 1.11 19.92 -0.65
CA GLY A 18 2.39 19.90 0.05
C GLY A 18 3.27 18.77 -0.45
N GLY A 19 4.23 18.37 0.39
CA GLY A 19 5.27 17.42 0.03
C GLY A 19 6.37 18.02 -0.82
N LYS A 20 7.35 17.19 -1.22
CA LYS A 20 8.46 17.60 -2.09
C LYS A 20 7.99 17.79 -3.54
N PRO A 21 8.64 18.68 -4.31
CA PRO A 21 8.43 18.74 -5.75
C PRO A 21 8.62 17.35 -6.39
N LEU A 22 7.82 17.03 -7.41
CA LEU A 22 7.82 15.71 -8.05
C LEU A 22 9.21 15.25 -8.49
N MET A 23 10.00 16.13 -9.09
CA MET A 23 11.35 15.76 -9.57
C MET A 23 12.31 15.44 -8.43
N GLU A 24 12.19 16.11 -7.30
CA GLU A 24 12.95 15.81 -6.09
C GLU A 24 12.52 14.46 -5.49
N ALA A 25 11.21 14.19 -5.41
CA ALA A 25 10.70 12.89 -4.96
C ALA A 25 11.14 11.74 -5.88
N LEU A 26 11.23 11.96 -7.20
CA LEU A 26 11.75 10.99 -8.17
C LEU A 26 13.25 10.72 -7.98
N ASP A 27 14.03 11.76 -7.70
CA ASP A 27 15.47 11.66 -7.46
C ASP A 27 15.78 10.88 -6.17
N GLU A 28 15.01 11.11 -5.11
CA GLU A 28 15.20 10.48 -3.81
C GLU A 28 14.54 9.09 -3.70
N ARG A 29 13.62 8.74 -4.59
CA ARG A 29 12.90 7.47 -4.52
C ARG A 29 13.86 6.28 -4.51
N GLY A 30 13.79 5.47 -3.47
CA GLY A 30 14.60 4.25 -3.34
C GLY A 30 13.82 3.10 -2.72
N SER A 31 14.38 1.89 -2.82
CA SER A 31 13.88 0.71 -2.11
C SER A 31 14.75 0.46 -0.87
N ALA A 32 14.16 0.46 0.30
CA ALA A 32 14.83 0.17 1.56
C ALA A 32 14.19 -1.05 2.24
N ARG A 33 15.00 -1.86 2.92
CA ARG A 33 14.59 -3.10 3.57
C ARG A 33 14.87 -3.10 5.08
N GLU A 34 15.22 -1.95 5.60
CA GLU A 34 15.46 -1.71 7.03
C GLU A 34 14.45 -0.69 7.53
N PHE A 35 13.70 -1.07 8.56
CA PHE A 35 12.61 -0.29 9.09
C PHE A 35 12.70 -0.23 10.62
N SER A 36 12.40 0.92 11.19
CA SER A 36 12.14 1.02 12.61
C SER A 36 10.73 0.53 12.93
N GLU A 37 10.51 0.12 14.18
CA GLU A 37 9.18 -0.31 14.66
C GLU A 37 8.24 0.88 14.94
N LYS A 38 8.68 2.11 14.72
CA LYS A 38 7.88 3.32 14.95
C LYS A 38 6.65 3.29 14.05
N GLU A 39 5.47 3.33 14.67
CA GLU A 39 4.19 3.33 13.96
C GLU A 39 3.98 4.65 13.19
N LEU A 40 3.29 4.56 12.05
CA LEU A 40 2.80 5.72 11.33
C LEU A 40 1.63 6.35 12.11
N THR A 41 1.54 7.66 12.07
CA THR A 41 0.35 8.36 12.56
C THR A 41 -0.86 8.06 11.69
N LEU A 42 -2.08 8.27 12.21
CA LEU A 42 -3.30 8.12 11.42
C LEU A 42 -3.32 9.05 10.20
N GLN A 43 -2.73 10.26 10.32
CA GLN A 43 -2.61 11.17 9.18
C GLN A 43 -1.68 10.59 8.10
N GLN A 44 -0.54 10.05 8.48
CA GLN A 44 0.38 9.41 7.54
C GLN A 44 -0.24 8.16 6.89
N LEU A 45 -1.02 7.36 7.64
CA LEU A 45 -1.77 6.24 7.05
C LEU A 45 -2.81 6.72 6.04
N SER A 46 -3.54 7.79 6.36
CA SER A 46 -4.52 8.37 5.45
C SER A 46 -3.88 8.88 4.16
N ASP A 47 -2.79 9.63 4.28
CA ASP A 47 -2.06 10.20 3.15
C ASP A 47 -1.44 9.12 2.26
N LEU A 48 -0.82 8.11 2.87
CA LEU A 48 -0.27 6.92 2.22
C LEU A 48 -1.32 6.18 1.38
N LEU A 49 -2.46 5.88 2.00
CA LEU A 49 -3.53 5.10 1.37
C LEU A 49 -4.24 5.90 0.28
N TRP A 50 -4.40 7.21 0.49
CA TRP A 50 -4.91 8.09 -0.56
C TRP A 50 -3.94 8.17 -1.73
N ALA A 51 -2.64 8.29 -1.51
CA ALA A 51 -1.63 8.25 -2.57
C ALA A 51 -1.70 6.93 -3.35
N ALA A 52 -1.81 5.80 -2.66
CA ALA A 52 -1.89 4.47 -3.28
C ALA A 52 -3.15 4.30 -4.14
N TRP A 53 -4.34 4.54 -3.58
CA TRP A 53 -5.61 4.16 -4.22
C TRP A 53 -6.79 5.07 -3.84
N GLY A 54 -6.53 6.32 -3.42
CA GLY A 54 -7.55 7.26 -3.03
C GLY A 54 -8.41 7.75 -4.20
N ILE A 55 -9.57 8.32 -3.89
CA ILE A 55 -10.43 8.98 -4.86
C ILE A 55 -9.97 10.44 -4.97
N ASN A 56 -9.51 10.84 -6.17
CA ASN A 56 -9.06 12.20 -6.44
C ASN A 56 -10.04 13.00 -7.32
N ARG A 57 -11.01 12.32 -7.94
CA ARG A 57 -12.09 12.90 -8.74
C ARG A 57 -13.41 12.39 -8.19
N GLU A 58 -13.91 13.07 -7.16
CA GLU A 58 -15.08 12.63 -6.39
C GLU A 58 -16.35 12.50 -7.23
N ALA A 59 -16.55 13.41 -8.20
CA ALA A 59 -17.71 13.39 -9.09
C ALA A 59 -17.80 12.08 -9.92
N ASP A 60 -16.64 11.53 -10.32
CA ASP A 60 -16.55 10.34 -11.18
C ASP A 60 -16.10 9.08 -10.40
N GLY A 61 -15.76 9.22 -9.14
CA GLY A 61 -15.19 8.14 -8.32
C GLY A 61 -13.84 7.62 -8.82
N LYS A 62 -13.12 8.41 -9.64
CA LYS A 62 -11.82 8.00 -10.20
C LYS A 62 -10.70 8.18 -9.21
N ARG A 63 -9.63 7.43 -9.41
CA ARG A 63 -8.58 7.20 -8.42
C ARG A 63 -7.29 7.94 -8.74
N THR A 64 -6.41 8.00 -7.73
CA THR A 64 -5.03 8.53 -7.85
C THR A 64 -4.17 7.71 -8.81
N ALA A 65 -4.42 6.41 -8.92
CA ALA A 65 -3.79 5.53 -9.91
C ALA A 65 -4.82 5.11 -10.98
N PRO A 66 -4.40 4.93 -12.24
CA PRO A 66 -5.27 4.41 -13.29
C PRO A 66 -5.54 2.92 -13.10
N SER A 67 -6.62 2.44 -13.69
CA SER A 67 -6.86 1.01 -13.90
C SER A 67 -7.37 0.76 -15.32
N SER A 68 -7.06 -0.43 -15.86
CA SER A 68 -7.51 -0.82 -17.20
C SER A 68 -9.02 -0.72 -17.29
N HIS A 69 -9.52 -0.01 -18.32
CA HIS A 69 -10.95 0.27 -18.52
C HIS A 69 -11.67 0.90 -17.32
N ASN A 70 -10.92 1.47 -16.38
CA ASN A 70 -11.44 1.97 -15.11
C ASN A 70 -12.22 0.91 -14.30
N ASN A 71 -11.82 -0.35 -14.41
CA ASN A 71 -12.47 -1.46 -13.68
C ASN A 71 -12.33 -1.36 -12.17
N GLN A 72 -11.29 -0.65 -11.71
CA GLN A 72 -10.99 -0.45 -10.29
C GLN A 72 -11.02 -1.76 -9.49
N GLU A 73 -10.48 -2.82 -10.08
CA GLU A 73 -10.48 -4.16 -9.51
C GLU A 73 -9.53 -4.33 -8.33
N MET A 74 -8.65 -3.35 -8.10
CA MET A 74 -7.67 -3.45 -7.03
C MET A 74 -8.27 -3.08 -5.68
N ASP A 75 -7.98 -3.90 -4.68
CA ASP A 75 -8.21 -3.63 -3.27
C ASP A 75 -6.87 -3.50 -2.55
N VAL A 76 -6.79 -2.60 -1.56
CA VAL A 76 -5.62 -2.41 -0.71
C VAL A 76 -5.94 -2.92 0.67
N TYR A 77 -5.33 -4.03 1.05
CA TYR A 77 -5.34 -4.50 2.43
C TYR A 77 -4.13 -3.94 3.17
N VAL A 78 -4.33 -3.66 4.44
CA VAL A 78 -3.31 -3.06 5.32
C VAL A 78 -3.10 -3.99 6.49
N THR A 79 -1.86 -4.46 6.68
CA THR A 79 -1.49 -5.21 7.88
C THR A 79 -0.75 -4.29 8.83
N LEU A 80 -1.26 -4.20 10.04
CA LEU A 80 -0.69 -3.49 11.19
C LEU A 80 -0.46 -4.49 12.33
N LYS A 81 0.27 -4.08 13.35
CA LYS A 81 0.38 -4.86 14.58
C LYS A 81 -0.98 -5.16 15.22
N SER A 82 -1.95 -4.26 15.04
CA SER A 82 -3.32 -4.37 15.56
C SER A 82 -4.26 -5.24 14.72
N GLY A 83 -3.83 -5.73 13.56
CA GLY A 83 -4.64 -6.63 12.74
C GLY A 83 -4.57 -6.37 11.24
N LEU A 84 -5.51 -6.99 10.54
CA LEU A 84 -5.72 -6.86 9.09
C LEU A 84 -6.91 -5.97 8.81
N TYR A 85 -6.74 -5.05 7.88
CA TYR A 85 -7.75 -4.07 7.47
C TYR A 85 -7.89 -4.02 5.96
N LEU A 86 -9.10 -3.69 5.48
CA LEU A 86 -9.37 -3.32 4.10
C LEU A 86 -9.57 -1.80 4.02
N TYR A 87 -8.85 -1.13 3.13
CA TYR A 87 -9.02 0.29 2.89
C TYR A 87 -10.26 0.58 2.05
N ASP A 88 -11.26 1.24 2.64
CA ASP A 88 -12.37 1.86 1.90
C ASP A 88 -12.05 3.33 1.60
N ALA A 89 -11.71 3.60 0.34
CA ALA A 89 -11.36 4.95 -0.09
C ALA A 89 -12.58 5.90 -0.11
N LYS A 90 -13.81 5.39 -0.17
CA LYS A 90 -15.02 6.22 -0.19
C LYS A 90 -15.36 6.76 1.19
N GLY A 91 -15.24 5.90 2.19
CA GLY A 91 -15.41 6.29 3.59
C GLY A 91 -14.14 6.86 4.23
N ASN A 92 -12.99 6.72 3.56
CA ASN A 92 -11.65 6.96 4.10
C ASN A 92 -11.46 6.27 5.45
N VAL A 93 -11.75 4.97 5.47
CA VAL A 93 -11.76 4.13 6.66
C VAL A 93 -10.98 2.83 6.42
N LEU A 94 -10.32 2.34 7.44
CA LEU A 94 -9.77 0.99 7.51
C LEU A 94 -10.81 0.08 8.17
N ILE A 95 -11.43 -0.78 7.38
CA ILE A 95 -12.42 -1.76 7.84
C ILE A 95 -11.67 -2.95 8.40
N GLN A 96 -11.85 -3.26 9.67
CA GLN A 96 -11.14 -4.38 10.30
C GLN A 96 -11.69 -5.72 9.78
N ILE A 97 -10.80 -6.57 9.28
CA ILE A 97 -11.12 -7.95 8.90
C ILE A 97 -10.96 -8.87 10.10
N HIS A 98 -9.83 -8.72 10.84
CA HIS A 98 -9.58 -9.39 12.12
C HIS A 98 -8.45 -8.66 12.88
N ASP A 99 -8.29 -8.99 14.16
CA ASP A 99 -7.35 -8.38 15.11
C ASP A 99 -6.02 -9.13 15.25
N ARG A 100 -5.74 -10.13 14.40
CA ARG A 100 -4.49 -10.88 14.43
C ARG A 100 -3.39 -10.18 13.64
N ASP A 101 -2.20 -10.10 14.21
CA ASP A 101 -1.00 -9.65 13.51
C ASP A 101 -0.54 -10.74 12.53
N ILE A 102 -0.64 -10.46 11.23
CA ILE A 102 -0.23 -11.36 10.15
C ILE A 102 0.84 -10.73 9.25
N ARG A 103 1.55 -9.70 9.75
CA ARG A 103 2.58 -9.01 8.98
C ARG A 103 3.67 -9.95 8.48
N ASP A 104 4.01 -10.99 9.24
CA ASP A 104 4.99 -12.03 8.88
C ASP A 104 4.61 -12.82 7.63
N LEU A 105 3.32 -12.92 7.31
CA LEU A 105 2.85 -13.63 6.12
C LEU A 105 2.95 -12.81 4.83
N THR A 106 3.15 -11.50 4.95
CA THR A 106 3.21 -10.60 3.79
C THR A 106 4.52 -10.68 3.02
N GLY A 107 5.48 -11.47 3.47
CA GLY A 107 6.76 -11.70 2.78
C GLY A 107 7.50 -12.88 3.35
N THR A 108 8.52 -13.34 2.61
CA THR A 108 9.42 -14.43 3.03
C THR A 108 10.69 -13.91 3.69
N GLN A 109 10.84 -12.60 3.83
CA GLN A 109 11.94 -11.90 4.48
C GLN A 109 11.54 -11.53 5.91
N ASP A 110 12.50 -11.19 6.77
CA ASP A 110 12.23 -10.94 8.19
C ASP A 110 11.57 -9.57 8.45
N PHE A 111 11.96 -8.54 7.69
CA PHE A 111 11.53 -7.17 7.95
C PHE A 111 10.01 -6.91 7.83
N PRO A 112 9.20 -7.62 7.01
CA PRO A 112 7.76 -7.41 7.02
C PRO A 112 7.09 -7.69 8.36
N ALA A 113 7.62 -8.62 9.15
CA ALA A 113 7.06 -8.98 10.45
C ALA A 113 7.20 -7.85 11.50
N THR A 114 8.22 -7.01 11.37
CA THR A 114 8.55 -5.96 12.34
C THR A 114 8.22 -4.55 11.84
N ALA A 115 8.22 -4.35 10.52
CA ALA A 115 7.87 -3.06 9.94
C ALA A 115 6.43 -2.63 10.33
N PRO A 116 6.16 -1.33 10.52
CA PRO A 116 4.88 -0.87 11.05
C PRO A 116 3.70 -1.15 10.12
N VAL A 117 3.91 -1.12 8.79
CA VAL A 117 2.84 -1.25 7.80
C VAL A 117 3.28 -2.12 6.62
N ASN A 118 2.42 -3.07 6.22
CA ASN A 118 2.51 -3.69 4.91
C ASN A 118 1.19 -3.49 4.16
N LEU A 119 1.27 -3.01 2.94
CA LEU A 119 0.16 -2.98 2.00
C LEU A 119 0.17 -4.29 1.21
N VAL A 120 -1.00 -4.91 1.06
CA VAL A 120 -1.20 -6.09 0.21
C VAL A 120 -2.18 -5.72 -0.89
N TYR A 121 -1.70 -5.75 -2.11
CA TYR A 121 -2.49 -5.42 -3.29
C TYR A 121 -3.19 -6.67 -3.81
N VAL A 122 -4.52 -6.63 -3.81
CA VAL A 122 -5.38 -7.74 -4.19
C VAL A 122 -6.20 -7.35 -5.41
N ALA A 123 -6.16 -8.18 -6.45
CA ALA A 123 -7.04 -8.04 -7.62
C ALA A 123 -8.33 -8.82 -7.36
N ASP A 124 -9.45 -8.15 -7.37
CA ASP A 124 -10.79 -8.75 -7.37
C ASP A 124 -11.30 -8.87 -8.81
N LEU A 125 -11.11 -10.04 -9.41
CA LEU A 125 -11.42 -10.27 -10.82
C LEU A 125 -12.93 -10.32 -11.09
N ALA A 126 -13.77 -10.47 -10.08
CA ALA A 126 -15.22 -10.33 -10.24
C ALA A 126 -15.59 -8.91 -10.73
N LYS A 127 -14.86 -7.87 -10.27
CA LYS A 127 -15.03 -6.48 -10.73
C LYS A 127 -14.67 -6.31 -12.23
N ARG A 128 -13.96 -7.27 -12.83
CA ARG A 128 -13.64 -7.32 -14.25
C ARG A 128 -14.60 -8.21 -15.05
N GLY A 129 -15.61 -8.77 -14.40
CA GLY A 129 -16.65 -9.59 -15.02
C GLY A 129 -16.36 -11.09 -15.02
N LEU A 130 -15.27 -11.57 -14.40
CA LEU A 130 -15.06 -13.00 -14.20
C LEU A 130 -16.12 -13.55 -13.24
N GLN A 131 -16.53 -14.79 -13.50
CA GLN A 131 -17.52 -15.49 -12.67
C GLN A 131 -16.85 -16.60 -11.86
N GLU A 132 -17.42 -16.91 -10.72
CA GLU A 132 -16.96 -18.00 -9.88
C GLU A 132 -16.95 -19.33 -10.63
N GLY A 133 -15.90 -20.11 -10.45
CA GLY A 133 -15.68 -21.37 -11.19
C GLY A 133 -14.90 -21.20 -12.50
N GLN A 134 -14.70 -19.99 -13.01
CA GLN A 134 -13.82 -19.75 -14.15
C GLN A 134 -12.35 -19.91 -13.75
N LEU A 135 -11.57 -20.53 -14.64
CA LEU A 135 -10.11 -20.59 -14.48
C LEU A 135 -9.51 -19.20 -14.66
N VAL A 136 -8.81 -18.73 -13.65
CA VAL A 136 -8.05 -17.48 -13.73
C VAL A 136 -6.73 -17.75 -14.45
N THR A 137 -6.48 -17.01 -15.53
CA THR A 137 -5.25 -17.10 -16.33
C THR A 137 -4.31 -15.93 -16.06
N ASP A 138 -3.06 -16.05 -16.49
CA ASP A 138 -2.09 -14.95 -16.41
C ASP A 138 -2.55 -13.72 -17.22
N THR A 139 -3.28 -13.95 -18.31
CA THR A 139 -3.85 -12.87 -19.13
C THR A 139 -4.89 -12.07 -18.34
N ASP A 140 -5.68 -12.73 -17.49
CA ASP A 140 -6.67 -12.05 -16.65
C ASP A 140 -5.98 -11.13 -15.62
N LEU A 141 -4.80 -11.49 -15.19
CA LEU A 141 -4.01 -10.74 -14.20
C LEU A 141 -3.09 -9.67 -14.80
N LEU A 142 -2.86 -9.68 -16.13
CA LEU A 142 -1.87 -8.80 -16.76
C LEU A 142 -2.09 -7.32 -16.43
N SER A 143 -3.31 -6.82 -16.57
CA SER A 143 -3.61 -5.42 -16.23
C SER A 143 -3.56 -5.16 -14.73
N SER A 144 -3.91 -6.12 -13.88
CA SER A 144 -3.80 -5.97 -12.42
C SER A 144 -2.35 -5.85 -11.95
N TRP A 145 -1.40 -6.54 -12.61
CA TRP A 145 0.03 -6.33 -12.39
C TRP A 145 0.46 -4.90 -12.74
N ALA A 146 0.03 -4.38 -13.89
CA ALA A 146 0.33 -3.01 -14.31
C ALA A 146 -0.29 -1.99 -13.36
N ASN A 147 -1.58 -2.17 -13.00
CA ASN A 147 -2.31 -1.29 -12.09
C ASN A 147 -1.64 -1.26 -10.70
N THR A 148 -1.19 -2.42 -10.19
CA THR A 148 -0.43 -2.50 -8.94
C THR A 148 0.88 -1.72 -9.04
N GLY A 149 1.57 -1.78 -10.17
CA GLY A 149 2.79 -1.00 -10.40
C GLY A 149 2.56 0.51 -10.30
N PHE A 150 1.43 1.02 -10.85
CA PHE A 150 1.06 2.43 -10.72
C PHE A 150 0.79 2.82 -9.27
N MET A 151 0.03 1.99 -8.54
CA MET A 151 -0.26 2.22 -7.12
C MET A 151 1.01 2.21 -6.28
N ALA A 152 1.86 1.21 -6.49
CA ALA A 152 3.12 1.06 -5.76
C ALA A 152 4.10 2.22 -6.02
N GLN A 153 4.15 2.75 -7.25
CA GLN A 153 4.97 3.91 -7.57
C GLN A 153 4.45 5.17 -6.87
N ASN A 154 3.14 5.36 -6.78
CA ASN A 154 2.58 6.46 -5.98
C ASN A 154 3.05 6.39 -4.51
N VAL A 155 3.02 5.18 -3.92
CA VAL A 155 3.53 4.95 -2.57
C VAL A 155 5.02 5.26 -2.46
N TYR A 156 5.83 4.83 -3.42
CA TYR A 156 7.26 5.15 -3.44
C TYR A 156 7.53 6.66 -3.45
N LEU A 157 6.82 7.40 -4.30
CA LEU A 157 7.00 8.86 -4.42
C LEU A 157 6.51 9.57 -3.15
N TRP A 158 5.39 9.12 -2.59
CA TRP A 158 4.90 9.67 -1.32
C TRP A 158 5.90 9.39 -0.18
N CYS A 159 6.42 8.17 -0.07
CA CYS A 159 7.44 7.84 0.94
C CYS A 159 8.71 8.70 0.78
N ALA A 160 9.21 8.89 -0.44
CA ALA A 160 10.35 9.77 -0.70
C ALA A 160 10.06 11.22 -0.28
N SER A 161 8.84 11.71 -0.55
CA SER A 161 8.41 13.04 -0.12
C SER A 161 8.38 13.20 1.40
N GLU A 162 7.97 12.17 2.11
CA GLU A 162 7.78 12.20 3.57
C GLU A 162 8.99 11.69 4.38
N GLY A 163 10.09 11.32 3.71
CA GLY A 163 11.28 10.78 4.37
C GLY A 163 11.06 9.38 4.97
N LEU A 164 10.14 8.61 4.39
CA LEU A 164 9.84 7.24 4.76
C LEU A 164 10.55 6.24 3.86
N SER A 165 10.82 5.06 4.38
CA SER A 165 11.33 3.91 3.66
C SER A 165 10.19 3.06 3.12
N CYS A 166 10.37 2.49 1.91
CA CYS A 166 9.44 1.48 1.41
C CYS A 166 10.09 0.51 0.43
N VAL A 167 9.47 -0.65 0.22
CA VAL A 167 9.86 -1.62 -0.79
C VAL A 167 8.67 -2.46 -1.25
N ILE A 168 8.49 -2.57 -2.57
CA ILE A 168 7.54 -3.50 -3.21
C ILE A 168 8.15 -4.90 -3.27
N ARG A 169 7.33 -5.95 -3.09
CA ARG A 169 7.79 -7.34 -3.04
C ARG A 169 6.83 -8.28 -3.79
N ALA A 170 7.43 -9.20 -4.58
CA ALA A 170 6.73 -10.32 -5.19
C ALA A 170 6.83 -11.61 -4.33
N MET A 171 7.84 -11.69 -3.46
CA MET A 171 8.07 -12.82 -2.56
C MET A 171 7.11 -12.77 -1.37
N VAL A 172 5.90 -13.28 -1.59
CA VAL A 172 4.78 -13.32 -0.65
C VAL A 172 4.31 -14.76 -0.49
N LEU A 173 3.96 -15.18 0.70
CA LEU A 173 3.38 -16.50 0.99
C LEU A 173 1.90 -16.52 0.56
N ARG A 174 1.63 -16.42 -0.75
CA ARG A 174 0.30 -16.10 -1.30
C ARG A 174 -0.81 -17.01 -0.81
N ASP A 175 -0.64 -18.31 -0.84
CA ASP A 175 -1.71 -19.25 -0.48
C ASP A 175 -2.07 -19.14 1.01
N LYS A 176 -1.04 -19.10 1.86
CA LYS A 176 -1.23 -18.97 3.31
C LYS A 176 -1.80 -17.60 3.66
N LEU A 177 -1.27 -16.54 3.05
CA LEU A 177 -1.77 -15.18 3.28
C LEU A 177 -3.21 -15.01 2.78
N ALA A 178 -3.55 -15.54 1.59
CA ALA A 178 -4.91 -15.49 1.06
C ALA A 178 -5.92 -16.21 1.97
N GLN A 179 -5.53 -17.36 2.52
CA GLN A 179 -6.34 -18.09 3.50
C GLN A 179 -6.57 -17.27 4.77
N GLU A 180 -5.51 -16.70 5.34
CA GLU A 180 -5.60 -15.86 6.56
C GLU A 180 -6.39 -14.56 6.33
N MET A 181 -6.31 -13.99 5.13
CA MET A 181 -7.09 -12.82 4.74
C MET A 181 -8.56 -13.15 4.43
N GLY A 182 -8.93 -14.44 4.31
CA GLY A 182 -10.28 -14.86 3.92
C GLY A 182 -10.66 -14.45 2.50
N LEU A 183 -9.69 -14.45 1.56
CA LEU A 183 -9.95 -14.02 0.19
C LEU A 183 -10.89 -14.98 -0.55
N MET A 184 -11.77 -14.38 -1.35
CA MET A 184 -12.73 -15.09 -2.19
C MET A 184 -12.04 -15.75 -3.41
N PRO A 185 -12.67 -16.76 -4.06
CA PRO A 185 -12.06 -17.52 -5.17
C PRO A 185 -11.55 -16.70 -6.35
N LEU A 186 -12.11 -15.51 -6.61
CA LEU A 186 -11.68 -14.62 -7.70
C LEU A 186 -10.74 -13.51 -7.25
N GLN A 187 -10.37 -13.47 -5.98
CA GLN A 187 -9.41 -12.52 -5.46
C GLN A 187 -7.98 -13.11 -5.51
N ARG A 188 -7.01 -12.31 -5.98
CA ARG A 188 -5.61 -12.71 -6.13
C ARG A 188 -4.68 -11.68 -5.54
N ILE A 189 -3.78 -12.11 -4.66
CA ILE A 189 -2.68 -11.28 -4.19
C ILE A 189 -1.71 -11.06 -5.33
N VAL A 190 -1.50 -9.81 -5.70
CA VAL A 190 -0.56 -9.42 -6.76
C VAL A 190 0.81 -9.20 -6.17
N LEU A 191 0.98 -8.15 -5.36
CA LEU A 191 2.22 -7.77 -4.69
C LEU A 191 1.93 -7.33 -3.25
N ALA A 192 2.98 -7.21 -2.45
CA ALA A 192 2.94 -6.53 -1.17
C ALA A 192 4.00 -5.42 -1.11
N GLN A 193 3.76 -4.38 -0.31
CA GLN A 193 4.68 -3.25 -0.14
C GLN A 193 4.82 -2.90 1.32
N THR A 194 6.05 -2.92 1.83
CA THR A 194 6.35 -2.51 3.20
C THR A 194 6.62 -1.03 3.25
N VAL A 195 6.10 -0.34 4.26
CA VAL A 195 6.29 1.09 4.51
C VAL A 195 6.61 1.30 5.99
N GLY A 196 7.54 2.19 6.30
CA GLY A 196 7.89 2.55 7.66
C GLY A 196 8.97 3.64 7.71
N PHE A 197 9.35 4.02 8.92
CA PHE A 197 10.48 4.93 9.09
C PHE A 197 11.80 4.17 8.85
N PRO A 198 12.84 4.84 8.31
CA PRO A 198 14.16 4.23 8.21
C PRO A 198 14.69 3.84 9.60
N LEU A 199 15.44 2.74 9.67
CA LEU A 199 15.98 2.23 10.93
C LEU A 199 16.94 3.22 11.57
N ASN A 200 17.77 3.88 10.75
CA ASN A 200 18.66 4.95 11.16
C ASN A 200 18.29 6.23 10.39
N ASN A 201 18.23 7.35 11.09
CA ASN A 201 18.34 8.63 10.41
C ASN A 201 19.77 8.71 9.82
N HIS A 202 19.95 8.18 8.62
CA HIS A 202 21.12 8.54 7.82
C HIS A 202 20.94 10.02 7.47
N THR A 203 21.36 10.88 8.36
CA THR A 203 21.87 12.19 7.97
C THR A 203 22.82 11.92 6.82
N ASN A 204 22.53 12.51 5.68
CA ASN A 204 23.23 12.31 4.41
C ASN A 204 24.73 12.58 4.62
N ILE A 205 25.51 11.54 4.96
CA ILE A 205 26.96 11.62 5.11
C ILE A 205 27.65 11.99 3.76
N TYR A 206 26.91 11.87 2.66
CA TYR A 206 27.41 12.23 1.34
C TYR A 206 27.51 13.74 1.07
N THR A 207 26.81 14.59 1.85
CA THR A 207 26.89 16.06 1.66
C THR A 207 28.09 16.68 2.36
N GLU A 208 28.65 16.07 3.39
CA GLU A 208 29.82 16.60 4.10
C GLU A 208 31.17 16.22 3.50
N ILE A 209 31.23 15.18 2.64
CA ILE A 209 32.49 14.69 2.06
C ILE A 209 32.85 15.40 0.76
N PHE A 210 31.91 16.01 0.04
CA PHE A 210 32.14 16.56 -1.32
C PHE A 210 32.05 18.08 -1.43
N TYR A 211 31.69 18.83 -0.42
CA TYR A 211 31.74 20.29 -0.42
C TYR A 211 32.24 20.83 0.91
N PRO A 212 33.57 20.87 1.14
CA PRO A 212 34.12 21.73 2.17
C PRO A 212 34.06 23.17 1.66
N ASP A 213 33.38 24.03 2.41
CA ASP A 213 33.31 25.49 2.37
C ASP A 213 34.01 26.23 1.19
N HIS A 214 33.18 26.93 0.43
CA HIS A 214 33.54 28.17 -0.24
C HIS A 214 32.61 29.28 0.17
#